data_222292e68742154876e1723dbf47fb8d
#
_entry.id   222292e68742154876e1723dbf47fb8d
#
_cell.length_a   1.000
_cell.length_b   1.000
_cell.length_c   1.000
_cell.angle_alpha   90.00
_cell.angle_beta   90.00
_cell.angle_gamma   90.00
#
_symmetry.space_group_name_H-M   'P 1'
#
loop_
_entity.id
_entity.type
_entity.pdbx_description
1 polymer ?
#
loop_
_entity_poly.entity_id
_entity_poly.type
_entity_poly.pdbx_seq_one_letter_code
_entity_poly.pdbx_strand_id
1 'polypeptide(L)'
;MAEYIYTLQKARKAHGDKVVLDNVTLAFLPGAKIGVVGPNGSGKSTLLRIMAGTETVSNGEAFLTPGYTVGILEQEPKLDETKTVLENVELGMGETKQMLDRFNEISAALADPEADYDTLLAEMGKLQEALDHRNAWDLDSQIEQAMDALRCPPG
;
A
#
# COMPACT_ATOMS: atom_id res chain seq x y z
N MET A 1 -13.40 20.53 -10.25
CA MET A 1 -14.06 19.23 -10.48
C MET A 1 -13.65 18.32 -9.35
N ALA A 2 -14.59 17.52 -8.80
CA ALA A 2 -14.20 16.53 -7.78
C ALA A 2 -13.32 15.48 -8.45
N GLU A 3 -12.11 15.29 -7.92
CA GLU A 3 -11.18 14.29 -8.41
C GLU A 3 -11.47 12.98 -7.68
N TYR A 4 -11.90 11.96 -8.41
CA TYR A 4 -12.13 10.64 -7.85
C TYR A 4 -10.80 9.90 -7.70
N ILE A 5 -10.60 9.25 -6.54
CA ILE A 5 -9.40 8.46 -6.29
C ILE A 5 -9.46 7.08 -6.94
N TYR A 6 -10.65 6.51 -7.07
CA TYR A 6 -10.88 5.22 -7.72
C TYR A 6 -12.21 5.23 -8.47
N THR A 7 -12.25 4.58 -9.63
CA THR A 7 -13.46 4.52 -10.46
C THR A 7 -13.66 3.10 -11.00
N LEU A 8 -14.88 2.61 -10.86
CA LEU A 8 -15.40 1.46 -11.61
C LEU A 8 -16.40 1.99 -12.64
N GLN A 9 -16.27 1.58 -13.89
CA GLN A 9 -17.17 1.98 -14.97
C GLN A 9 -17.72 0.76 -15.68
N LYS A 10 -19.04 0.53 -15.52
CA LYS A 10 -19.75 -0.62 -16.08
C LYS A 10 -19.03 -1.95 -15.79
N ALA A 11 -18.40 -2.04 -14.61
CA ALA A 11 -17.61 -3.18 -14.23
C ALA A 11 -18.46 -4.42 -14.08
N ARG A 12 -18.07 -5.50 -14.76
CA ARG A 12 -18.69 -6.81 -14.68
C ARG A 12 -17.62 -7.84 -14.33
N LYS A 13 -17.96 -8.74 -13.41
CA LYS A 13 -17.11 -9.87 -13.06
C LYS A 13 -17.91 -11.15 -13.02
N ALA A 14 -17.44 -12.16 -13.71
CA ALA A 14 -17.99 -13.51 -13.69
C ALA A 14 -16.89 -14.53 -13.37
N HIS A 15 -17.24 -15.56 -12.63
CA HIS A 15 -16.43 -16.76 -12.41
C HIS A 15 -17.16 -17.94 -13.08
N GLY A 16 -16.68 -18.33 -14.27
CA GLY A 16 -17.41 -19.23 -15.14
C GLY A 16 -18.80 -18.65 -15.48
N ASP A 17 -19.84 -19.40 -15.25
CA ASP A 17 -21.24 -18.98 -15.54
C ASP A 17 -21.84 -18.07 -14.44
N LYS A 18 -21.17 -17.96 -13.29
CA LYS A 18 -21.67 -17.17 -12.16
C LYS A 18 -21.23 -15.72 -12.27
N VAL A 19 -22.16 -14.81 -12.53
CA VAL A 19 -21.94 -13.36 -12.46
C VAL A 19 -21.98 -12.93 -11.01
N VAL A 20 -20.92 -12.27 -10.53
CA VAL A 20 -20.78 -11.75 -9.14
C VAL A 20 -20.88 -10.22 -9.07
N LEU A 21 -20.46 -9.54 -10.13
CA LEU A 21 -20.69 -8.10 -10.33
C LEU A 21 -21.29 -7.91 -11.72
N ASP A 22 -22.34 -7.12 -11.80
CA ASP A 22 -23.01 -6.84 -13.07
C ASP A 22 -23.23 -5.35 -13.26
N ASN A 23 -22.59 -4.78 -14.28
CA ASN A 23 -22.71 -3.40 -14.71
C ASN A 23 -22.55 -2.37 -13.57
N VAL A 24 -21.57 -2.57 -12.70
CA VAL A 24 -21.33 -1.71 -11.52
C VAL A 24 -20.58 -0.46 -11.95
N THR A 25 -21.13 0.70 -11.62
CA THR A 25 -20.47 2.00 -11.80
C THR A 25 -20.40 2.71 -10.45
N LEU A 26 -19.18 2.92 -9.95
CA LEU A 26 -18.89 3.57 -8.67
C LEU A 26 -17.71 4.51 -8.84
N ALA A 27 -17.75 5.63 -8.13
CA ALA A 27 -16.64 6.57 -8.07
C ALA A 27 -16.41 6.99 -6.61
N PHE A 28 -15.16 6.97 -6.18
CA PHE A 28 -14.78 7.18 -4.80
C PHE A 28 -14.07 8.51 -4.64
N LEU A 29 -14.54 9.33 -3.71
CA LEU A 29 -13.96 10.62 -3.38
C LEU A 29 -12.84 10.46 -2.32
N PRO A 30 -11.85 11.36 -2.32
CA PRO A 30 -10.85 11.42 -1.25
C PRO A 30 -11.50 11.55 0.13
N GLY A 31 -10.94 10.86 1.12
CA GLY A 31 -11.40 10.91 2.51
C GLY A 31 -12.74 10.21 2.80
N ALA A 32 -13.42 9.66 1.80
CA ALA A 32 -14.67 8.95 2.01
C ALA A 32 -14.45 7.62 2.74
N LYS A 33 -15.24 7.37 3.81
CA LYS A 33 -15.29 6.08 4.50
C LYS A 33 -16.55 5.35 4.04
N ILE A 34 -16.37 4.22 3.36
CA ILE A 34 -17.46 3.52 2.67
C ILE A 34 -17.56 2.09 3.19
N GLY A 35 -18.75 1.70 3.66
CA GLY A 35 -19.06 0.33 4.04
C GLY A 35 -19.70 -0.44 2.89
N VAL A 36 -19.19 -1.65 2.61
CA VAL A 36 -19.79 -2.58 1.65
C VAL A 36 -20.49 -3.69 2.42
N VAL A 37 -21.81 -3.73 2.30
CA VAL A 37 -22.67 -4.68 3.03
C VAL A 37 -23.43 -5.59 2.06
N GLY A 38 -23.74 -6.80 2.51
CA GLY A 38 -24.51 -7.76 1.72
C GLY A 38 -24.31 -9.20 2.23
N PRO A 39 -25.12 -10.16 1.79
CA PRO A 39 -25.00 -11.56 2.18
C PRO A 39 -23.69 -12.19 1.66
N ASN A 40 -23.36 -13.36 2.19
CA ASN A 40 -22.22 -14.13 1.70
C ASN A 40 -22.43 -14.52 0.23
N GLY A 41 -21.36 -14.42 -0.57
CA GLY A 41 -21.42 -14.70 -2.01
C GLY A 41 -21.97 -13.57 -2.88
N SER A 42 -22.28 -12.40 -2.32
CA SER A 42 -22.78 -11.22 -3.06
C SER A 42 -21.70 -10.45 -3.84
N GLY A 43 -20.44 -10.90 -3.83
CA GLY A 43 -19.37 -10.26 -4.59
C GLY A 43 -18.56 -9.20 -3.82
N LYS A 44 -18.79 -8.98 -2.53
CA LYS A 44 -18.06 -7.98 -1.72
C LYS A 44 -16.54 -8.16 -1.79
N SER A 45 -16.08 -9.37 -1.53
CA SER A 45 -14.64 -9.69 -1.56
C SER A 45 -14.05 -9.56 -2.97
N THR A 46 -14.83 -9.93 -3.99
CA THR A 46 -14.45 -9.74 -5.40
C THR A 46 -14.30 -8.26 -5.75
N LEU A 47 -15.24 -7.42 -5.32
CA LEU A 47 -15.14 -5.97 -5.49
C LEU A 47 -13.87 -5.41 -4.84
N LEU A 48 -13.59 -5.77 -3.57
CA LEU A 48 -12.41 -5.31 -2.86
C LEU A 48 -11.11 -5.80 -3.52
N ARG A 49 -11.06 -7.04 -4.02
CA ARG A 49 -9.89 -7.57 -4.76
C ARG A 49 -9.67 -6.84 -6.08
N ILE A 50 -10.74 -6.50 -6.80
CA ILE A 50 -10.64 -5.68 -8.01
C ILE A 50 -10.08 -4.30 -7.66
N MET A 51 -10.58 -3.67 -6.61
CA MET A 51 -10.07 -2.37 -6.15
C MET A 51 -8.62 -2.43 -5.70
N ALA A 52 -8.19 -3.54 -5.10
CA ALA A 52 -6.81 -3.80 -4.70
C ALA A 52 -5.87 -4.17 -5.87
N GLY A 53 -6.41 -4.36 -7.09
CA GLY A 53 -5.64 -4.78 -8.26
C GLY A 53 -5.21 -6.25 -8.24
N THR A 54 -5.68 -7.06 -7.27
CA THR A 54 -5.40 -8.49 -7.18
C THR A 54 -6.33 -9.33 -8.04
N GLU A 55 -7.39 -8.73 -8.56
CA GLU A 55 -8.33 -9.36 -9.49
C GLU A 55 -8.76 -8.36 -10.57
N THR A 56 -9.03 -8.85 -11.79
CA THR A 56 -9.44 -8.01 -12.92
C THR A 56 -10.93 -8.15 -13.21
N VAL A 57 -11.54 -7.11 -13.75
CA VAL A 57 -12.91 -7.16 -14.28
C VAL A 57 -12.98 -8.06 -15.53
N SER A 58 -14.13 -8.71 -15.74
CA SER A 58 -14.37 -9.48 -16.98
C SER A 58 -14.80 -8.56 -18.13
N ASN A 59 -15.45 -7.44 -17.81
CA ASN A 59 -15.85 -6.41 -18.76
C ASN A 59 -16.02 -5.08 -18.02
N GLY A 60 -15.96 -3.95 -18.74
CA GLY A 60 -15.92 -2.60 -18.15
C GLY A 60 -14.50 -2.25 -17.67
N GLU A 61 -14.40 -1.25 -16.84
CA GLU A 61 -13.12 -0.71 -16.38
C GLU A 61 -13.11 -0.54 -14.86
N ALA A 62 -11.93 -0.69 -14.27
CA ALA A 62 -11.66 -0.39 -12.87
C ALA A 62 -10.25 0.18 -12.77
N PHE A 63 -10.10 1.38 -12.30
CA PHE A 63 -8.81 2.06 -12.25
C PHE A 63 -8.65 2.97 -11.05
N LEU A 64 -7.43 3.00 -10.55
CA LEU A 64 -6.94 3.95 -9.56
C LEU A 64 -6.42 5.19 -10.29
N THR A 65 -6.73 6.36 -9.77
CA THR A 65 -6.19 7.61 -10.32
C THR A 65 -4.67 7.67 -10.10
N PRO A 66 -3.89 8.07 -11.11
CA PRO A 66 -2.44 8.20 -10.99
C PRO A 66 -2.03 9.05 -9.78
N GLY A 67 -0.98 8.63 -9.07
CA GLY A 67 -0.49 9.29 -7.87
C GLY A 67 -1.08 8.77 -6.55
N TYR A 68 -2.10 7.92 -6.62
CA TYR A 68 -2.63 7.21 -5.44
C TYR A 68 -2.10 5.79 -5.35
N THR A 69 -2.07 5.25 -4.13
CA THR A 69 -1.71 3.87 -3.84
C THR A 69 -2.88 3.14 -3.18
N VAL A 70 -2.92 1.81 -3.32
CA VAL A 70 -3.94 0.96 -2.69
C VAL A 70 -3.26 0.00 -1.73
N GLY A 71 -3.79 -0.07 -0.50
CA GLY A 71 -3.49 -1.13 0.45
C GLY A 71 -4.73 -1.99 0.70
N ILE A 72 -4.55 -3.27 0.93
CA ILE A 72 -5.62 -4.19 1.31
C ILE A 72 -5.25 -4.91 2.60
N LEU A 73 -6.19 -4.97 3.54
CA LEU A 73 -6.11 -5.86 4.69
C LEU A 73 -6.98 -7.08 4.39
N GLU A 74 -6.35 -8.23 4.23
CA GLU A 74 -7.06 -9.51 4.03
C GLU A 74 -7.70 -9.98 5.34
N GLN A 75 -8.77 -10.78 5.24
CA GLN A 75 -9.39 -11.42 6.42
C GLN A 75 -8.44 -12.37 7.14
N GLU A 76 -7.61 -13.07 6.37
CA GLU A 76 -6.56 -13.97 6.85
C GLU A 76 -5.24 -13.54 6.19
N PRO A 77 -4.54 -12.55 6.77
CA PRO A 77 -3.27 -12.09 6.21
C PRO A 77 -2.24 -13.22 6.28
N LYS A 78 -1.50 -13.38 5.20
CA LYS A 78 -0.39 -14.34 5.13
C LYS A 78 0.82 -13.73 5.84
N LEU A 79 1.10 -14.24 7.02
CA LEU A 79 2.30 -13.91 7.77
C LEU A 79 3.39 -14.95 7.51
N ASP A 80 4.64 -14.54 7.62
CA ASP A 80 5.78 -15.45 7.59
C ASP A 80 5.97 -16.06 8.98
N GLU A 81 5.58 -17.34 9.13
CA GLU A 81 5.65 -18.07 10.41
C GLU A 81 7.10 -18.28 10.90
N THR A 82 8.09 -18.08 10.05
CA THR A 82 9.52 -18.19 10.41
C THR A 82 10.07 -16.92 11.02
N LYS A 83 9.31 -15.82 10.99
CA LYS A 83 9.69 -14.50 11.44
C LYS A 83 8.96 -14.09 12.72
N THR A 84 9.58 -13.20 13.48
CA THR A 84 8.96 -12.57 14.63
C THR A 84 7.82 -11.63 14.21
N VAL A 85 7.03 -11.18 15.18
CA VAL A 85 5.96 -10.19 14.94
C VAL A 85 6.54 -8.90 14.37
N LEU A 86 7.64 -8.41 14.97
CA LEU A 86 8.32 -7.19 14.52
C LEU A 86 8.79 -7.33 13.06
N GLU A 87 9.47 -8.42 12.72
CA GLU A 87 9.93 -8.68 11.36
C GLU A 87 8.79 -8.75 10.34
N ASN A 88 7.63 -9.32 10.72
CA ASN A 88 6.45 -9.33 9.87
C ASN A 88 5.86 -7.92 9.67
N VAL A 89 5.85 -7.07 10.71
CA VAL A 89 5.42 -5.68 10.61
C VAL A 89 6.38 -4.89 9.72
N GLU A 90 7.69 -5.07 9.89
CA GLU A 90 8.73 -4.43 9.07
C GLU A 90 8.63 -4.83 7.59
N LEU A 91 8.21 -6.06 7.27
CA LEU A 91 7.94 -6.46 5.88
C LEU A 91 6.86 -5.60 5.22
N GLY A 92 5.83 -5.20 5.97
CA GLY A 92 4.79 -4.28 5.49
C GLY A 92 5.31 -2.88 5.18
N MET A 93 6.42 -2.49 5.80
CA MET A 93 7.10 -1.20 5.62
C MET A 93 8.36 -1.30 4.75
N GLY A 94 8.59 -2.45 4.10
CA GLY A 94 9.85 -2.81 3.46
C GLY A 94 10.39 -1.77 2.47
N GLU A 95 9.52 -1.15 1.66
CA GLU A 95 9.92 -0.09 0.73
C GLU A 95 10.44 1.15 1.46
N THR A 96 9.75 1.57 2.51
CA THR A 96 10.14 2.75 3.32
C THR A 96 11.43 2.49 4.10
N LYS A 97 11.58 1.29 4.65
CA LYS A 97 12.82 0.87 5.33
C LYS A 97 14.00 0.85 4.37
N GLN A 98 13.84 0.29 3.17
CA GLN A 98 14.89 0.30 2.14
C GLN A 98 15.31 1.73 1.74
N MET A 99 14.37 2.66 1.65
CA MET A 99 14.68 4.07 1.38
C MET A 99 15.50 4.69 2.51
N LEU A 100 15.15 4.41 3.76
CA LEU A 100 15.86 4.91 4.94
C LEU A 100 17.28 4.32 5.04
N ASP A 101 17.41 3.00 4.84
CA ASP A 101 18.69 2.32 4.82
C ASP A 101 19.61 2.89 3.72
N ARG A 102 19.03 3.08 2.51
CA ARG A 102 19.77 3.67 1.39
C ARG A 102 20.20 5.11 1.64
N PHE A 103 19.35 5.91 2.29
CA PHE A 103 19.69 7.26 2.71
C PHE A 103 20.88 7.26 3.70
N ASN A 104 20.88 6.35 4.67
CA ASN A 104 21.97 6.18 5.64
C ASN A 104 23.26 5.70 4.97
N GLU A 105 23.19 4.76 4.02
CA GLU A 105 24.33 4.31 3.23
C GLU A 105 24.97 5.47 2.45
N ILE A 106 24.15 6.29 1.78
CA ILE A 106 24.64 7.46 1.05
C ILE A 106 25.29 8.47 1.99
N SER A 107 24.66 8.71 3.15
CA SER A 107 25.23 9.61 4.17
C SER A 107 26.60 9.14 4.66
N ALA A 108 26.79 7.83 4.81
CA ALA A 108 28.07 7.23 5.17
C ALA A 108 29.09 7.32 4.01
N ALA A 109 28.63 7.06 2.78
CA ALA A 109 29.50 7.11 1.59
C ALA A 109 30.02 8.53 1.28
N LEU A 110 29.27 9.58 1.65
CA LEU A 110 29.71 10.97 1.52
C LEU A 110 30.90 11.34 2.44
N ALA A 111 31.27 10.48 3.38
CA ALA A 111 32.48 10.65 4.18
C ALA A 111 33.76 10.24 3.44
N ASP A 112 33.63 9.50 2.30
CA ASP A 112 34.78 9.07 1.49
C ASP A 112 35.21 10.22 0.56
N PRO A 113 36.48 10.66 0.61
CA PRO A 113 37.02 11.71 -0.27
C PRO A 113 36.97 11.36 -1.78
N GLU A 114 36.92 10.08 -2.12
CA GLU A 114 36.91 9.57 -3.51
C GLU A 114 35.45 9.37 -4.04
N ALA A 115 34.43 9.73 -3.24
CA ALA A 115 33.03 9.51 -3.59
C ALA A 115 32.57 10.42 -4.74
N ASP A 116 31.65 9.93 -5.56
CA ASP A 116 30.94 10.74 -6.55
C ASP A 116 29.85 11.58 -5.87
N TYR A 117 30.26 12.74 -5.35
CA TYR A 117 29.40 13.63 -4.58
C TYR A 117 28.17 14.10 -5.37
N ASP A 118 28.31 14.37 -6.67
CA ASP A 118 27.21 14.90 -7.46
C ASP A 118 26.08 13.89 -7.61
N THR A 119 26.43 12.64 -7.91
CA THR A 119 25.44 11.55 -8.02
C THR A 119 24.83 11.20 -6.66
N LEU A 120 25.63 11.09 -5.61
CA LEU A 120 25.17 10.74 -4.26
C LEU A 120 24.25 11.82 -3.67
N LEU A 121 24.56 13.09 -3.82
CA LEU A 121 23.74 14.21 -3.34
C LEU A 121 22.42 14.30 -4.11
N ALA A 122 22.43 14.04 -5.42
CA ALA A 122 21.19 14.03 -6.22
C ALA A 122 20.26 12.87 -5.82
N GLU A 123 20.80 11.68 -5.52
CA GLU A 123 20.05 10.53 -5.04
C GLU A 123 19.51 10.80 -3.62
N MET A 124 20.36 11.32 -2.73
CA MET A 124 20.02 11.67 -1.36
C MET A 124 18.85 12.66 -1.30
N GLY A 125 18.87 13.70 -2.15
CA GLY A 125 17.77 14.68 -2.23
C GLY A 125 16.43 14.06 -2.60
N LYS A 126 16.42 13.11 -3.57
CA LYS A 126 15.19 12.37 -3.95
C LYS A 126 14.67 11.49 -2.83
N LEU A 127 15.58 10.77 -2.14
CA LEU A 127 15.23 9.92 -1.01
C LEU A 127 14.69 10.76 0.15
N GLN A 128 15.30 11.90 0.44
CA GLN A 128 14.84 12.82 1.48
C GLN A 128 13.41 13.30 1.20
N GLU A 129 13.11 13.76 -0.01
CA GLU A 129 11.77 14.18 -0.40
C GLU A 129 10.75 13.04 -0.24
N ALA A 130 11.12 11.82 -0.64
CA ALA A 130 10.26 10.64 -0.50
C ALA A 130 10.01 10.26 0.96
N LEU A 131 11.04 10.33 1.82
CA LEU A 131 10.96 10.05 3.26
C LEU A 131 10.15 11.12 4.00
N ASP A 132 10.33 12.40 3.65
CA ASP A 132 9.54 13.52 4.20
C ASP A 132 8.05 13.35 3.87
N HIS A 133 7.73 13.01 2.64
CA HIS A 133 6.35 12.76 2.21
C HIS A 133 5.68 11.61 2.96
N ARG A 134 6.46 10.61 3.38
CA ARG A 134 5.98 9.44 4.14
C ARG A 134 6.07 9.63 5.64
N ASN A 135 6.63 10.74 6.12
CA ASN A 135 6.95 10.99 7.54
C ASN A 135 7.74 9.82 8.16
N ALA A 136 8.76 9.33 7.44
CA ALA A 136 9.40 8.05 7.69
C ALA A 136 10.69 8.13 8.54
N TRP A 137 11.10 9.32 8.97
CA TRP A 137 12.33 9.51 9.74
C TRP A 137 12.30 8.86 11.14
N ASP A 138 11.11 8.63 11.67
CA ASP A 138 10.88 8.02 12.98
C ASP A 138 10.12 6.69 12.86
N LEU A 139 10.47 5.92 11.81
CA LEU A 139 9.77 4.68 11.45
C LEU A 139 9.76 3.67 12.58
N ASP A 140 10.89 3.47 13.25
CA ASP A 140 11.01 2.49 14.34
C ASP A 140 10.07 2.84 15.50
N SER A 141 10.02 4.14 15.89
CA SER A 141 9.10 4.61 16.92
C SER A 141 7.63 4.46 16.51
N GLN A 142 7.31 4.69 15.24
CA GLN A 142 5.94 4.48 14.72
C GLN A 142 5.55 3.00 14.75
N ILE A 143 6.46 2.10 14.42
CA ILE A 143 6.27 0.65 14.50
C ILE A 143 6.04 0.23 15.97
N GLU A 144 6.88 0.68 16.90
CA GLU A 144 6.73 0.40 18.32
C GLU A 144 5.38 0.89 18.86
N GLN A 145 4.99 2.12 18.55
CA GLN A 145 3.70 2.68 18.95
C GLN A 145 2.52 1.88 18.37
N ALA A 146 2.60 1.47 17.11
CA ALA A 146 1.56 0.67 16.49
C ALA A 146 1.45 -0.71 17.13
N MET A 147 2.58 -1.36 17.39
CA MET A 147 2.62 -2.67 18.06
C MET A 147 2.07 -2.60 19.49
N ASP A 148 2.41 -1.55 20.25
CA ASP A 148 1.88 -1.33 21.59
C ASP A 148 0.36 -1.10 21.56
N ALA A 149 -0.12 -0.23 20.66
CA ALA A 149 -1.55 0.05 20.50
C ALA A 149 -2.36 -1.21 20.13
N LEU A 150 -1.77 -2.12 19.36
CA LEU A 150 -2.37 -3.41 18.97
C LEU A 150 -2.10 -4.53 19.98
N ARG A 151 -1.35 -4.25 21.07
CA ARG A 151 -0.94 -5.21 22.07
C ARG A 151 -0.20 -6.42 21.48
N CYS A 152 0.65 -6.17 20.50
CA CYS A 152 1.51 -7.21 19.96
C CYS A 152 2.49 -7.70 21.05
N PRO A 153 2.85 -8.99 21.05
CA PRO A 153 3.90 -9.46 21.94
C PRO A 153 5.23 -8.77 21.59
N PRO A 154 6.11 -8.55 22.57
CA PRO A 154 7.46 -8.04 22.29
C PRO A 154 8.16 -9.02 21.34
N GLY A 155 8.89 -8.49 20.35
CA GLY A 155 9.60 -9.27 19.33
C GLY A 155 10.79 -10.04 19.87
#